data_b4de6e730488609460c643fd4355b5f6
#
_entry.id   b4de6e730488609460c643fd4355b5f6
#
_cell.length_a   1.000
_cell.length_b   1.000
_cell.length_c   1.000
_cell.angle_alpha   90.00
_cell.angle_beta   90.00
_cell.angle_gamma   90.00
#
_symmetry.space_group_name_H-M   'P 1'
#
loop_
_entity.id
_entity.type
_entity.pdbx_description
1 polymer ?
#
loop_
_entity_poly.entity_id
_entity_poly.type
_entity_poly.pdbx_seq_one_letter_code
_entity_poly.pdbx_strand_id
1 'polypeptide(L)'
;MPVRHDPRTWSSKQISSAELGLPGKRQRSFELVGSVPARPRLAIVGSRAAHRRVLRTLGPIVAEAGRRGWSLISGGALGIDGHAHRAALDHGVPQLAVLPCGRDRLYPPGHAELFAALAVTEGSGLLFAQPQGTRPARAMFASRNAIVIGLADAVLVAEAGLRSGSTGTGRLALRRDIPLAAIAGSPGCGALIGAGARPLPSPPHDDTADDRAGLVEAVRVWLDVLSGREIESPRSSSRWPDQLAWLAAALRDAGPSGLSIDTLPDPGAAALALCEAELLGLVCEAAAGRWVAT
;
A
#
# COMPACT_ATOMS: atom_id res chain seq x y z
N MET A 1 -13.98 -33.47 -4.17
CA MET A 1 -14.61 -32.42 -5.00
C MET A 1 -14.56 -31.12 -4.22
N PRO A 2 -14.05 -29.99 -4.76
CA PRO A 2 -14.11 -28.73 -4.05
C PRO A 2 -15.57 -28.38 -3.81
N VAL A 3 -15.91 -28.10 -2.56
CA VAL A 3 -17.23 -27.58 -2.19
C VAL A 3 -17.43 -26.27 -2.92
N ARG A 4 -18.31 -26.23 -3.91
CA ARG A 4 -18.69 -24.99 -4.59
C ARG A 4 -19.48 -24.16 -3.57
N HIS A 5 -18.79 -23.28 -2.87
CA HIS A 5 -19.45 -22.30 -2.01
C HIS A 5 -20.32 -21.38 -2.89
N ASP A 6 -21.63 -21.60 -2.86
CA ASP A 6 -22.57 -20.69 -3.55
C ASP A 6 -22.60 -19.36 -2.76
N PRO A 7 -22.16 -18.25 -3.34
CA PRO A 7 -22.13 -16.98 -2.64
C PRO A 7 -23.52 -16.48 -2.22
N ARG A 8 -24.58 -17.01 -2.85
CA ARG A 8 -25.97 -16.67 -2.50
C ARG A 8 -26.38 -17.21 -1.12
N THR A 9 -25.67 -18.23 -0.61
CA THR A 9 -25.94 -18.83 0.71
C THR A 9 -25.24 -18.10 1.85
N TRP A 10 -24.31 -17.17 1.57
CA TRP A 10 -23.60 -16.44 2.61
C TRP A 10 -24.54 -15.49 3.36
N SER A 11 -24.45 -15.46 4.68
CA SER A 11 -25.17 -14.48 5.48
C SER A 11 -24.69 -13.08 5.13
N SER A 12 -25.60 -12.19 4.81
CA SER A 12 -25.30 -10.81 4.42
C SER A 12 -26.24 -9.82 5.07
N LYS A 13 -25.80 -8.57 5.17
CA LYS A 13 -26.63 -7.43 5.62
C LYS A 13 -26.47 -6.24 4.68
N GLN A 14 -27.48 -5.37 4.69
CA GLN A 14 -27.34 -4.07 4.04
C GLN A 14 -26.57 -3.12 4.97
N ILE A 15 -25.69 -2.33 4.39
CA ILE A 15 -24.92 -1.29 5.08
C ILE A 15 -24.92 -0.01 4.24
N SER A 16 -25.16 1.11 4.86
CA SER A 16 -25.19 2.40 4.16
C SER A 16 -23.81 3.02 3.99
N SER A 17 -23.69 3.94 3.04
CA SER A 17 -22.46 4.74 2.89
C SER A 17 -22.13 5.55 4.14
N ALA A 18 -23.13 5.99 4.91
CA ALA A 18 -22.94 6.72 6.17
C ALA A 18 -22.34 5.82 7.26
N GLU A 19 -22.87 4.58 7.43
CA GLU A 19 -22.29 3.61 8.39
C GLU A 19 -20.86 3.21 8.04
N LEU A 20 -20.51 3.25 6.76
CA LEU A 20 -19.15 3.02 6.27
C LEU A 20 -18.23 4.24 6.44
N GLY A 21 -18.77 5.42 6.78
CA GLY A 21 -18.03 6.68 6.81
C GLY A 21 -17.60 7.18 5.43
N LEU A 22 -18.29 6.76 4.37
CA LEU A 22 -17.96 7.17 3.01
C LEU A 22 -18.46 8.60 2.73
N PRO A 23 -17.64 9.47 2.14
CA PRO A 23 -18.05 10.82 1.80
C PRO A 23 -19.10 10.84 0.67
N GLY A 24 -20.04 11.78 0.73
CA GLY A 24 -21.01 12.03 -0.33
C GLY A 24 -22.36 12.48 0.19
N LYS A 25 -23.04 13.33 -0.59
CA LYS A 25 -24.38 13.84 -0.25
C LYS A 25 -25.51 12.81 -0.47
N ARG A 26 -25.28 11.83 -1.34
CA ARG A 26 -26.28 10.82 -1.69
C ARG A 26 -25.98 9.53 -0.94
N GLN A 27 -26.91 9.13 -0.10
CA GLN A 27 -26.84 7.85 0.62
C GLN A 27 -26.91 6.68 -0.37
N ARG A 28 -25.95 5.77 -0.29
CA ARG A 28 -25.88 4.52 -1.05
C ARG A 28 -26.00 3.35 -0.08
N SER A 29 -26.64 2.27 -0.53
CA SER A 29 -26.67 1.01 0.19
C SER A 29 -25.79 -0.02 -0.51
N PHE A 30 -25.13 -0.84 0.28
CA PHE A 30 -24.23 -1.90 -0.16
C PHE A 30 -24.59 -3.20 0.55
N GLU A 31 -24.32 -4.33 -0.08
CA GLU A 31 -24.45 -5.63 0.57
C GLU A 31 -23.09 -6.01 1.18
N LEU A 32 -23.09 -6.36 2.47
CA LEU A 32 -21.89 -6.77 3.22
C LEU A 32 -22.07 -8.22 3.68
N VAL A 33 -21.08 -9.06 3.37
CA VAL A 33 -20.88 -10.40 3.95
C VAL A 33 -19.71 -10.32 4.92
N GLY A 34 -19.83 -10.90 6.11
CA GLY A 34 -18.83 -10.77 7.16
C GLY A 34 -18.84 -9.39 7.83
N SER A 35 -17.66 -8.85 8.09
CA SER A 35 -17.48 -7.59 8.83
C SER A 35 -16.59 -6.59 8.09
N VAL A 36 -16.75 -5.31 8.46
CA VAL A 36 -15.81 -4.26 8.06
C VAL A 36 -14.72 -4.22 9.14
N PRO A 37 -13.44 -4.42 8.79
CA PRO A 37 -12.37 -4.44 9.78
C PRO A 37 -12.18 -3.07 10.44
N ALA A 38 -11.59 -3.06 11.64
CA ALA A 38 -11.27 -1.85 12.37
C ALA A 38 -10.26 -0.97 11.63
N ARG A 39 -10.21 0.30 12.00
CA ARG A 39 -9.16 1.24 11.58
C ARG A 39 -7.93 1.09 12.49
N PRO A 40 -6.71 1.43 12.04
CA PRO A 40 -6.41 1.99 10.73
C PRO A 40 -6.44 0.93 9.61
N ARG A 41 -6.73 1.36 8.38
CA ARG A 41 -6.91 0.52 7.20
C ARG A 41 -5.95 0.89 6.10
N LEU A 42 -5.12 -0.04 5.67
CA LEU A 42 -4.20 0.11 4.54
C LEU A 42 -4.85 -0.44 3.26
N ALA A 43 -5.05 0.42 2.27
CA ALA A 43 -5.42 -0.06 0.94
C ALA A 43 -4.17 -0.48 0.18
N ILE A 44 -4.11 -1.72 -0.30
CA ILE A 44 -3.05 -2.20 -1.21
C ILE A 44 -3.68 -2.46 -2.57
N VAL A 45 -3.17 -1.77 -3.60
CA VAL A 45 -3.68 -1.87 -4.97
C VAL A 45 -2.53 -1.95 -5.97
N GLY A 46 -2.82 -2.50 -7.17
CA GLY A 46 -1.79 -2.55 -8.18
C GLY A 46 -2.18 -3.28 -9.46
N SER A 47 -1.16 -3.63 -10.24
CA SER A 47 -1.28 -4.31 -11.53
C SER A 47 -1.99 -5.67 -11.38
N ARG A 48 -2.85 -5.97 -12.36
CA ARG A 48 -3.47 -7.31 -12.49
C ARG A 48 -2.50 -8.35 -13.04
N ALA A 49 -1.45 -7.90 -13.72
CA ALA A 49 -0.36 -8.71 -14.26
C ALA A 49 0.98 -8.21 -13.68
N ALA A 50 1.08 -8.24 -12.35
CA ALA A 50 2.24 -7.75 -11.63
C ALA A 50 3.44 -8.69 -11.76
N HIS A 51 4.63 -8.11 -11.73
CA HIS A 51 5.88 -8.86 -11.73
C HIS A 51 5.99 -9.71 -10.47
N ARG A 52 6.51 -10.92 -10.64
CA ARG A 52 6.67 -11.90 -9.56
C ARG A 52 7.45 -11.35 -8.36
N ARG A 53 8.50 -10.55 -8.62
CA ARG A 53 9.30 -9.89 -7.58
C ARG A 53 8.44 -9.00 -6.67
N VAL A 54 7.48 -8.22 -7.24
CA VAL A 54 6.57 -7.38 -6.46
C VAL A 54 5.56 -8.22 -5.69
N LEU A 55 4.99 -9.26 -6.32
CA LEU A 55 4.04 -10.15 -5.65
C LEU A 55 4.63 -10.80 -4.39
N ARG A 56 5.91 -11.17 -4.41
CA ARG A 56 6.62 -11.78 -3.28
C ARG A 56 6.84 -10.84 -2.10
N THR A 57 6.78 -9.54 -2.29
CA THR A 57 6.92 -8.56 -1.20
C THR A 57 5.62 -8.37 -0.42
N LEU A 58 4.47 -8.75 -0.99
CA LEU A 58 3.18 -8.47 -0.38
C LEU A 58 2.96 -9.22 0.93
N GLY A 59 3.42 -10.47 1.03
CA GLY A 59 3.34 -11.26 2.26
C GLY A 59 4.01 -10.54 3.44
N PRO A 60 5.32 -10.26 3.38
CA PRO A 60 6.02 -9.50 4.41
C PRO A 60 5.41 -8.12 4.70
N ILE A 61 4.98 -7.37 3.68
CA ILE A 61 4.35 -6.04 3.86
C ILE A 61 3.03 -6.16 4.63
N VAL A 62 2.17 -7.10 4.25
CA VAL A 62 0.87 -7.30 4.91
C VAL A 62 1.05 -7.80 6.34
N ALA A 63 1.99 -8.73 6.58
CA ALA A 63 2.34 -9.19 7.92
C ALA A 63 2.82 -8.02 8.80
N GLU A 64 3.65 -7.14 8.25
CA GLU A 64 4.17 -5.97 8.96
C GLU A 64 3.05 -4.97 9.31
N ALA A 65 2.15 -4.71 8.36
CA ALA A 65 0.97 -3.88 8.61
C ALA A 65 0.08 -4.48 9.72
N GLY A 66 -0.16 -5.79 9.66
CA GLY A 66 -0.95 -6.51 10.69
C GLY A 66 -0.34 -6.42 12.08
N ARG A 67 0.99 -6.61 12.23
CA ARG A 67 1.69 -6.43 13.52
C ARG A 67 1.51 -5.04 14.12
N ARG A 68 1.23 -4.03 13.30
CA ARG A 68 0.94 -2.65 13.71
C ARG A 68 -0.53 -2.36 13.94
N GLY A 69 -1.38 -3.36 13.84
CA GLY A 69 -2.82 -3.22 14.00
C GLY A 69 -3.53 -2.61 12.79
N TRP A 70 -2.85 -2.53 11.62
CA TRP A 70 -3.50 -2.13 10.38
C TRP A 70 -4.28 -3.29 9.77
N SER A 71 -5.49 -3.00 9.33
CA SER A 71 -6.31 -3.91 8.54
C SER A 71 -6.07 -3.68 7.05
N LEU A 72 -6.33 -4.69 6.21
CA LEU A 72 -6.20 -4.59 4.77
C LEU A 72 -7.53 -4.23 4.09
N ILE A 73 -7.48 -3.33 3.13
CA ILE A 73 -8.57 -3.14 2.16
C ILE A 73 -8.01 -3.30 0.75
N SER A 74 -8.73 -4.01 -0.11
CA SER A 74 -8.37 -4.05 -1.53
C SER A 74 -9.60 -4.33 -2.41
N GLY A 75 -9.37 -4.35 -3.71
CA GLY A 75 -10.44 -4.50 -4.68
C GLY A 75 -10.73 -5.94 -5.11
N GLY A 76 -10.01 -6.93 -4.63
CA GLY A 76 -10.18 -8.33 -5.00
C GLY A 76 -9.84 -8.66 -6.46
N ALA A 77 -9.15 -7.78 -7.19
CA ALA A 77 -8.74 -8.04 -8.57
C ALA A 77 -7.62 -9.10 -8.64
N LEU A 78 -7.37 -9.63 -9.83
CA LEU A 78 -6.18 -10.46 -10.08
C LEU A 78 -4.89 -9.66 -9.78
N GLY A 79 -3.77 -10.35 -9.59
CA GLY A 79 -2.48 -9.73 -9.34
C GLY A 79 -2.34 -9.20 -7.93
N ILE A 80 -1.97 -7.94 -7.75
CA ILE A 80 -1.63 -7.32 -6.45
C ILE A 80 -2.75 -7.51 -5.42
N ASP A 81 -3.99 -7.15 -5.77
CA ASP A 81 -5.13 -7.21 -4.85
C ASP A 81 -5.33 -8.63 -4.27
N GLY A 82 -5.38 -9.63 -5.17
CA GLY A 82 -5.59 -11.02 -4.77
C GLY A 82 -4.43 -11.60 -3.96
N HIS A 83 -3.17 -11.19 -4.24
CA HIS A 83 -2.03 -11.63 -3.44
C HIS A 83 -2.01 -10.96 -2.07
N ALA A 84 -2.38 -9.68 -1.98
CA ALA A 84 -2.52 -8.99 -0.71
C ALA A 84 -3.60 -9.65 0.18
N HIS A 85 -4.75 -10.01 -0.41
CA HIS A 85 -5.80 -10.72 0.32
C HIS A 85 -5.37 -12.11 0.80
N ARG A 86 -4.65 -12.90 -0.02
CA ARG A 86 -4.11 -14.18 0.41
C ARG A 86 -3.11 -14.01 1.54
N ALA A 87 -2.19 -13.06 1.40
CA ALA A 87 -1.23 -12.75 2.47
C ALA A 87 -1.94 -12.35 3.78
N ALA A 88 -3.03 -11.60 3.71
CA ALA A 88 -3.80 -11.25 4.89
C ALA A 88 -4.46 -12.47 5.55
N LEU A 89 -4.97 -13.44 4.78
CA LEU A 89 -5.45 -14.71 5.31
C LEU A 89 -4.31 -15.50 5.98
N ASP A 90 -3.16 -15.62 5.31
CA ASP A 90 -2.01 -16.38 5.79
C ASP A 90 -1.45 -15.82 7.12
N HIS A 91 -1.57 -14.51 7.32
CA HIS A 91 -1.06 -13.82 8.52
C HIS A 91 -2.14 -13.39 9.52
N GLY A 92 -3.40 -13.81 9.33
CA GLY A 92 -4.49 -13.47 10.25
C GLY A 92 -4.80 -11.97 10.31
N VAL A 93 -4.54 -11.22 9.23
CA VAL A 93 -4.79 -9.78 9.18
C VAL A 93 -6.25 -9.53 8.78
N PRO A 94 -7.04 -8.80 9.61
CA PRO A 94 -8.41 -8.44 9.27
C PRO A 94 -8.48 -7.68 7.96
N GLN A 95 -9.50 -7.97 7.12
CA GLN A 95 -9.50 -7.43 5.76
C GLN A 95 -10.89 -7.27 5.15
N LEU A 96 -10.99 -6.40 4.15
CA LEU A 96 -12.20 -6.18 3.37
C LEU A 96 -11.89 -6.18 1.88
N ALA A 97 -12.52 -7.06 1.13
CA ALA A 97 -12.55 -6.98 -0.32
C ALA A 97 -13.77 -6.20 -0.78
N VAL A 98 -13.55 -5.11 -1.52
CA VAL A 98 -14.62 -4.34 -2.15
C VAL A 98 -14.77 -4.81 -3.58
N LEU A 99 -15.93 -5.34 -3.94
CA LEU A 99 -16.16 -5.99 -5.23
C LEU A 99 -17.05 -5.12 -6.15
N PRO A 100 -16.74 -5.06 -7.46
CA PRO A 100 -17.44 -4.21 -8.42
C PRO A 100 -18.75 -4.81 -8.95
N CYS A 101 -19.29 -5.83 -8.30
CA CYS A 101 -20.42 -6.65 -8.79
C CYS A 101 -21.43 -6.89 -7.67
N GLY A 102 -22.55 -7.52 -8.00
CA GLY A 102 -23.47 -8.10 -7.03
C GLY A 102 -22.96 -9.44 -6.51
N ARG A 103 -23.45 -9.88 -5.36
CA ARG A 103 -23.02 -11.09 -4.67
C ARG A 103 -23.17 -12.36 -5.52
N ASP A 104 -24.22 -12.43 -6.32
CA ASP A 104 -24.51 -13.54 -7.22
C ASP A 104 -23.65 -13.58 -8.50
N ARG A 105 -22.77 -12.59 -8.70
CA ARG A 105 -21.94 -12.41 -9.91
C ARG A 105 -20.48 -12.17 -9.58
N LEU A 106 -19.90 -13.00 -8.72
CA LEU A 106 -18.50 -12.86 -8.29
C LEU A 106 -17.51 -12.61 -9.43
N TYR A 107 -16.67 -11.59 -9.25
CA TYR A 107 -15.63 -11.24 -10.21
C TYR A 107 -14.34 -10.81 -9.50
N PRO A 108 -13.15 -11.33 -9.90
CA PRO A 108 -12.94 -12.31 -10.97
C PRO A 108 -13.33 -13.74 -10.55
N PRO A 109 -13.79 -14.59 -11.49
CA PRO A 109 -14.19 -15.97 -11.15
C PRO A 109 -13.06 -16.80 -10.56
N GLY A 110 -11.81 -16.53 -10.95
CA GLY A 110 -10.63 -17.21 -10.41
C GLY A 110 -10.33 -16.93 -8.94
N HIS A 111 -11.07 -16.02 -8.30
CA HIS A 111 -10.96 -15.71 -6.86
C HIS A 111 -12.16 -16.22 -6.05
N ALA A 112 -13.00 -17.11 -6.59
CA ALA A 112 -14.16 -17.62 -5.87
C ALA A 112 -13.78 -18.27 -4.52
N GLU A 113 -12.73 -19.08 -4.47
CA GLU A 113 -12.22 -19.71 -3.25
C GLU A 113 -11.68 -18.68 -2.26
N LEU A 114 -10.94 -17.67 -2.76
CA LEU A 114 -10.46 -16.56 -1.94
C LEU A 114 -11.63 -15.82 -1.27
N PHE A 115 -12.66 -15.48 -2.05
CA PHE A 115 -13.84 -14.78 -1.53
C PHE A 115 -14.62 -15.65 -0.55
N ALA A 116 -14.71 -16.96 -0.78
CA ALA A 116 -15.33 -17.88 0.16
C ALA A 116 -14.56 -17.92 1.50
N ALA A 117 -13.24 -17.92 1.47
CA ALA A 117 -12.43 -17.83 2.68
C ALA A 117 -12.65 -16.50 3.43
N LEU A 118 -12.68 -15.36 2.73
CA LEU A 118 -12.95 -14.06 3.35
C LEU A 118 -14.36 -14.00 3.98
N ALA A 119 -15.34 -14.66 3.38
CA ALA A 119 -16.72 -14.66 3.85
C ALA A 119 -16.89 -15.31 5.23
N VAL A 120 -15.99 -16.23 5.61
CA VAL A 120 -16.07 -17.01 6.87
C VAL A 120 -14.95 -16.67 7.85
N THR A 121 -13.96 -15.88 7.44
CA THR A 121 -12.84 -15.50 8.32
C THR A 121 -13.27 -14.37 9.25
N GLU A 122 -13.09 -14.56 10.54
CA GLU A 122 -13.38 -13.54 11.56
C GLU A 122 -12.59 -12.25 11.30
N GLY A 123 -13.24 -11.11 11.50
CA GLY A 123 -12.64 -9.80 11.22
C GLY A 123 -12.52 -9.45 9.73
N SER A 124 -12.96 -10.35 8.83
CA SER A 124 -12.90 -10.16 7.39
C SER A 124 -14.29 -10.02 6.76
N GLY A 125 -14.33 -9.50 5.52
CA GLY A 125 -15.59 -9.38 4.79
C GLY A 125 -15.46 -9.07 3.32
N LEU A 126 -16.64 -9.08 2.68
CA LEU A 126 -16.84 -8.75 1.27
C LEU A 126 -17.90 -7.65 1.17
N LEU A 127 -17.56 -6.53 0.57
CA LEU A 127 -18.46 -5.43 0.29
C LEU A 127 -18.81 -5.41 -1.20
N PHE A 128 -20.06 -5.62 -1.52
CA PHE A 128 -20.57 -5.62 -2.88
C PHE A 128 -21.04 -4.22 -3.27
N ALA A 129 -20.32 -3.61 -4.21
CA ALA A 129 -20.60 -2.23 -4.65
C ALA A 129 -21.80 -2.10 -5.59
N GLN A 130 -22.43 -3.20 -5.99
CA GLN A 130 -23.55 -3.25 -6.89
C GLN A 130 -24.66 -4.19 -6.37
N PRO A 131 -25.92 -3.94 -6.72
CA PRO A 131 -27.02 -4.85 -6.42
C PRO A 131 -26.82 -6.23 -7.07
N GLN A 132 -27.49 -7.24 -6.52
CA GLN A 132 -27.56 -8.58 -7.13
C GLN A 132 -28.08 -8.49 -8.57
N GLY A 133 -27.69 -9.44 -9.42
CA GLY A 133 -27.99 -9.44 -10.86
C GLY A 133 -27.04 -8.55 -11.69
N THR A 134 -26.29 -7.64 -11.06
CA THR A 134 -25.42 -6.71 -11.80
C THR A 134 -24.16 -7.40 -12.30
N ARG A 135 -23.99 -7.44 -13.62
CA ARG A 135 -22.74 -7.92 -14.24
C ARG A 135 -21.66 -6.84 -14.16
N PRO A 136 -20.39 -7.22 -13.92
CA PRO A 136 -19.29 -6.27 -13.89
C PRO A 136 -19.18 -5.52 -15.23
N ALA A 137 -19.12 -4.19 -15.18
CA ALA A 137 -18.86 -3.32 -16.32
C ALA A 137 -17.67 -2.40 -16.02
N ARG A 138 -16.98 -1.93 -17.07
CA ARG A 138 -15.73 -1.15 -16.94
C ARG A 138 -15.86 0.05 -16.00
N ALA A 139 -16.94 0.79 -16.06
CA ALA A 139 -17.19 1.95 -15.21
C ALA A 139 -17.31 1.60 -13.71
N MET A 140 -17.77 0.38 -13.40
CA MET A 140 -17.95 -0.05 -12.01
C MET A 140 -16.64 -0.26 -11.27
N PHE A 141 -15.55 -0.56 -11.97
CA PHE A 141 -14.22 -0.68 -11.36
C PHE A 141 -13.71 0.67 -10.85
N ALA A 142 -13.97 1.76 -11.56
CA ALA A 142 -13.59 3.10 -11.12
C ALA A 142 -14.41 3.55 -9.89
N SER A 143 -15.73 3.32 -9.90
CA SER A 143 -16.61 3.64 -8.76
C SER A 143 -16.26 2.80 -7.53
N ARG A 144 -15.92 1.51 -7.71
CA ARG A 144 -15.45 0.63 -6.65
C ARG A 144 -14.13 1.11 -6.06
N ASN A 145 -13.17 1.53 -6.89
CA ASN A 145 -11.91 2.07 -6.41
C ASN A 145 -12.11 3.32 -5.54
N ALA A 146 -13.10 4.16 -5.86
CA ALA A 146 -13.46 5.30 -5.03
C ALA A 146 -13.98 4.89 -3.65
N ILE A 147 -14.63 3.72 -3.53
CA ILE A 147 -15.06 3.14 -2.24
C ILE A 147 -13.82 2.64 -1.48
N VAL A 148 -12.92 1.90 -2.13
CA VAL A 148 -11.65 1.43 -1.51
C VAL A 148 -10.90 2.62 -0.89
N ILE A 149 -10.71 3.69 -1.65
CA ILE A 149 -10.03 4.91 -1.18
C ILE A 149 -10.82 5.60 -0.06
N GLY A 150 -12.14 5.65 -0.14
CA GLY A 150 -12.97 6.27 0.92
C GLY A 150 -12.95 5.50 2.24
N LEU A 151 -12.62 4.22 2.23
CA LEU A 151 -12.51 3.37 3.41
C LEU A 151 -11.08 3.32 3.99
N ALA A 152 -10.07 3.73 3.22
CA ALA A 152 -8.66 3.62 3.60
C ALA A 152 -8.20 4.83 4.42
N ASP A 153 -7.25 4.59 5.32
CA ASP A 153 -6.50 5.61 6.05
C ASP A 153 -5.13 5.86 5.40
N ALA A 154 -4.64 4.89 4.62
CA ALA A 154 -3.44 5.01 3.80
C ALA A 154 -3.55 4.12 2.56
N VAL A 155 -2.80 4.43 1.52
CA VAL A 155 -2.81 3.69 0.24
C VAL A 155 -1.40 3.33 -0.17
N LEU A 156 -1.18 2.06 -0.51
CA LEU A 156 0.04 1.56 -1.13
C LEU A 156 -0.26 1.12 -2.57
N VAL A 157 0.42 1.74 -3.53
CA VAL A 157 0.43 1.25 -4.93
C VAL A 157 1.69 0.43 -5.13
N ALA A 158 1.54 -0.89 -5.23
CA ALA A 158 2.69 -1.79 -5.30
C ALA A 158 3.31 -1.86 -6.71
N GLU A 159 2.49 -1.83 -7.75
CA GLU A 159 2.94 -1.77 -9.15
C GLU A 159 1.82 -1.19 -10.01
N ALA A 160 2.14 -0.32 -10.95
CA ALA A 160 1.14 0.27 -11.83
C ALA A 160 1.69 0.65 -13.21
N GLY A 161 0.93 0.38 -14.24
CA GLY A 161 1.17 0.95 -15.56
C GLY A 161 0.72 2.41 -15.63
N LEU A 162 1.33 3.22 -16.50
CA LEU A 162 1.11 4.67 -16.59
C LEU A 162 -0.36 5.06 -16.76
N ARG A 163 -1.12 4.30 -17.57
CA ARG A 163 -2.56 4.53 -17.85
C ARG A 163 -3.43 3.45 -17.23
N SER A 164 -3.10 3.01 -16.00
CA SER A 164 -3.84 1.93 -15.32
C SER A 164 -4.88 2.46 -14.33
N GLY A 165 -5.83 1.60 -13.96
CA GLY A 165 -6.80 1.88 -12.90
C GLY A 165 -6.12 2.12 -11.54
N SER A 166 -4.99 1.45 -11.28
CA SER A 166 -4.23 1.60 -10.04
C SER A 166 -3.55 2.96 -9.95
N THR A 167 -3.00 3.48 -11.07
CA THR A 167 -2.50 4.87 -11.14
C THR A 167 -3.64 5.87 -10.93
N GLY A 168 -4.82 5.61 -11.51
CA GLY A 168 -6.03 6.42 -11.27
C GLY A 168 -6.46 6.40 -9.79
N THR A 169 -6.34 5.26 -9.14
CA THR A 169 -6.62 5.08 -7.70
C THR A 169 -5.64 5.90 -6.84
N GLY A 170 -4.33 5.82 -7.14
CA GLY A 170 -3.31 6.61 -6.45
C GLY A 170 -3.53 8.13 -6.61
N ARG A 171 -3.83 8.58 -7.83
CA ARG A 171 -4.18 10.00 -8.06
C ARG A 171 -5.44 10.43 -7.30
N LEU A 172 -6.41 9.54 -7.14
CA LEU A 172 -7.60 9.84 -6.32
C LEU A 172 -7.24 9.97 -4.85
N ALA A 173 -6.33 9.13 -4.33
CA ALA A 173 -5.84 9.23 -2.96
C ALA A 173 -5.16 10.60 -2.73
N LEU A 174 -4.24 11.02 -3.61
CA LEU A 174 -3.60 12.34 -3.54
C LEU A 174 -4.62 13.49 -3.53
N ARG A 175 -5.62 13.46 -4.43
CA ARG A 175 -6.66 14.50 -4.47
C ARG A 175 -7.56 14.55 -3.24
N ARG A 176 -7.55 13.52 -2.41
CA ARG A 176 -8.33 13.44 -1.15
C ARG A 176 -7.46 13.56 0.08
N ASP A 177 -6.20 13.95 -0.09
CA ASP A 177 -5.21 14.08 0.97
C ASP A 177 -5.07 12.81 1.82
N ILE A 178 -5.27 11.63 1.19
CA ILE A 178 -5.04 10.34 1.82
C ILE A 178 -3.58 9.96 1.63
N PRO A 179 -2.84 9.66 2.70
CA PRO A 179 -1.44 9.24 2.62
C PRO A 179 -1.22 8.15 1.58
N LEU A 180 -0.35 8.42 0.62
CA LEU A 180 -0.04 7.53 -0.49
C LEU A 180 1.44 7.18 -0.52
N ALA A 181 1.75 5.90 -0.58
CA ALA A 181 3.07 5.42 -0.93
C ALA A 181 3.03 4.61 -2.23
N ALA A 182 4.14 4.61 -2.96
CA ALA A 182 4.28 3.85 -4.20
C ALA A 182 5.64 3.15 -4.25
N ILE A 183 5.65 1.85 -4.56
CA ILE A 183 6.88 1.10 -4.75
C ILE A 183 7.51 1.51 -6.08
N ALA A 184 8.75 1.97 -6.04
CA ALA A 184 9.49 2.41 -7.23
C ALA A 184 9.69 1.25 -8.23
N GLY A 185 9.96 1.58 -9.50
CA GLY A 185 10.34 0.60 -10.53
C GLY A 185 9.26 0.31 -11.57
N SER A 186 8.05 0.89 -11.46
CA SER A 186 7.04 0.83 -12.53
C SER A 186 6.63 2.22 -13.01
N PRO A 187 6.28 2.40 -14.31
CA PRO A 187 6.00 3.73 -14.86
C PRO A 187 4.86 4.48 -14.14
N GLY A 188 3.82 3.76 -13.72
CA GLY A 188 2.68 4.36 -13.00
C GLY A 188 3.05 4.77 -11.57
N CYS A 189 3.85 3.96 -10.87
CA CYS A 189 4.38 4.32 -9.55
C CYS A 189 5.32 5.52 -9.64
N GLY A 190 6.23 5.56 -10.63
CA GLY A 190 7.08 6.73 -10.86
C GLY A 190 6.28 8.01 -11.09
N ALA A 191 5.18 7.95 -11.87
CA ALA A 191 4.30 9.08 -12.06
C ALA A 191 3.54 9.50 -10.78
N LEU A 192 3.23 8.57 -9.88
CA LEU A 192 2.62 8.86 -8.58
C LEU A 192 3.63 9.49 -7.62
N ILE A 193 4.87 8.99 -7.61
CA ILE A 193 5.97 9.56 -6.82
C ILE A 193 6.23 11.01 -7.26
N GLY A 194 6.34 11.27 -8.56
CA GLY A 194 6.46 12.62 -9.11
C GLY A 194 5.26 13.54 -8.82
N ALA A 195 4.11 12.97 -8.45
CA ALA A 195 2.90 13.70 -8.06
C ALA A 195 2.74 13.84 -6.53
N GLY A 196 3.74 13.41 -5.72
CA GLY A 196 3.74 13.57 -4.27
C GLY A 196 3.47 12.31 -3.46
N ALA A 197 3.42 11.11 -4.08
CA ALA A 197 3.39 9.87 -3.33
C ALA A 197 4.75 9.63 -2.65
N ARG A 198 4.74 9.10 -1.42
CA ARG A 198 5.96 8.67 -0.74
C ARG A 198 6.63 7.56 -1.55
N PRO A 199 7.91 7.72 -1.94
CA PRO A 199 8.64 6.67 -2.60
C PRO A 199 8.96 5.54 -1.62
N LEU A 200 8.77 4.30 -2.07
CA LEU A 200 9.28 3.11 -1.40
C LEU A 200 10.29 2.41 -2.30
N PRO A 201 11.31 1.75 -1.74
CA PRO A 201 12.33 1.06 -2.52
C PRO A 201 11.75 0.07 -3.54
N SER A 202 12.39 -0.05 -4.70
CA SER A 202 12.04 -1.10 -5.67
C SER A 202 12.40 -2.46 -5.09
N PRO A 203 11.58 -3.50 -5.30
CA PRO A 203 12.00 -4.86 -4.96
C PRO A 203 13.27 -5.22 -5.75
N PRO A 204 14.22 -5.92 -5.13
CA PRO A 204 15.45 -6.31 -5.79
C PRO A 204 15.21 -7.21 -7.00
N HIS A 205 16.16 -7.23 -7.93
CA HIS A 205 16.13 -8.11 -9.10
C HIS A 205 16.43 -9.56 -8.72
N ASP A 206 17.32 -9.75 -7.75
CA ASP A 206 17.72 -11.05 -7.23
C ASP A 206 16.85 -11.41 -6.00
N ASP A 207 16.50 -12.70 -5.94
CA ASP A 207 15.41 -13.22 -5.10
C ASP A 207 15.86 -13.55 -3.66
N THR A 208 16.80 -12.79 -3.11
CA THR A 208 17.29 -13.00 -1.76
C THR A 208 16.34 -12.42 -0.70
N ALA A 209 16.24 -13.08 0.45
CA ALA A 209 15.37 -12.64 1.54
C ALA A 209 15.83 -11.30 2.15
N ASP A 210 17.15 -11.06 2.18
CA ASP A 210 17.75 -9.84 2.74
C ASP A 210 17.36 -8.58 1.97
N ASP A 211 17.24 -8.68 0.65
CA ASP A 211 16.92 -7.54 -0.19
C ASP A 211 15.46 -7.04 -0.04
N ARG A 212 14.57 -7.88 0.47
CA ARG A 212 13.19 -7.50 0.77
C ARG A 212 13.05 -6.76 2.10
N ALA A 213 14.01 -6.93 3.00
CA ALA A 213 14.00 -6.33 4.33
C ALA A 213 13.95 -4.80 4.26
N GLY A 214 14.70 -4.18 3.37
CA GLY A 214 14.71 -2.73 3.19
C GLY A 214 13.34 -2.16 2.76
N LEU A 215 12.62 -2.83 1.85
CA LEU A 215 11.27 -2.40 1.47
C LEU A 215 10.27 -2.57 2.62
N VAL A 216 10.32 -3.68 3.35
CA VAL A 216 9.45 -3.93 4.50
C VAL A 216 9.71 -2.92 5.59
N GLU A 217 10.97 -2.61 5.84
CA GLU A 217 11.38 -1.58 6.82
C GLU A 217 10.88 -0.19 6.42
N ALA A 218 10.98 0.18 5.14
CA ALA A 218 10.46 1.45 4.65
C ALA A 218 8.93 1.55 4.81
N VAL A 219 8.21 0.45 4.60
CA VAL A 219 6.77 0.38 4.88
C VAL A 219 6.51 0.50 6.39
N ARG A 220 7.29 -0.18 7.22
CA ARG A 220 7.20 -0.10 8.68
C ARG A 220 7.28 1.34 9.16
N VAL A 221 8.35 2.03 8.78
CA VAL A 221 8.59 3.44 9.15
C VAL A 221 7.44 4.33 8.69
N TRP A 222 6.96 4.12 7.46
CA TRP A 222 5.83 4.90 6.95
C TRP A 222 4.55 4.71 7.77
N LEU A 223 4.21 3.47 8.12
CA LEU A 223 3.01 3.16 8.92
C LEU A 223 3.15 3.65 10.37
N ASP A 224 4.34 3.63 10.94
CA ASP A 224 4.61 4.16 12.28
C ASP A 224 4.40 5.69 12.32
N VAL A 225 4.91 6.42 11.32
CA VAL A 225 4.65 7.86 11.16
C VAL A 225 3.16 8.17 11.10
N LEU A 226 2.42 7.42 10.28
CA LEU A 226 0.97 7.63 10.13
C LEU A 226 0.18 7.30 11.39
N SER A 227 0.68 6.39 12.22
CA SER A 227 0.04 5.99 13.47
C SER A 227 0.38 6.92 14.64
N GLY A 228 1.20 7.95 14.43
CA GLY A 228 1.71 8.81 15.50
C GLY A 228 2.55 8.05 16.53
N ARG A 229 3.04 6.86 16.18
CA ARG A 229 4.00 6.13 17.01
C ARG A 229 5.31 6.87 16.91
N GLU A 230 5.94 7.12 18.07
CA GLU A 230 7.33 7.52 18.06
C GLU A 230 8.08 6.50 17.23
N ILE A 231 8.76 6.98 16.19
CA ILE A 231 9.70 6.16 15.47
C ILE A 231 10.78 5.89 16.53
N GLU A 232 10.77 4.69 17.13
CA GLU A 232 11.98 4.20 17.74
C GLU A 232 13.01 4.30 16.63
N SER A 233 13.89 5.31 16.75
CA SER A 233 15.07 5.39 15.90
C SER A 233 15.66 3.99 15.89
N PRO A 234 15.89 3.37 14.74
CA PRO A 234 16.46 2.04 14.69
C PRO A 234 17.61 2.09 15.68
N ARG A 235 17.54 1.26 16.74
CA ARG A 235 18.54 1.23 17.82
C ARG A 235 19.86 1.28 17.11
N SER A 236 20.64 2.32 17.32
CA SER A 236 21.80 2.71 16.55
C SER A 236 22.81 1.56 16.42
N SER A 237 22.48 0.59 15.58
CA SER A 237 23.41 -0.10 14.73
C SER A 237 23.37 0.54 13.36
N SER A 238 23.08 1.83 13.29
CA SER A 238 23.26 2.61 12.07
C SER A 238 24.75 2.80 11.85
N ARG A 239 25.37 1.69 11.55
CA ARG A 239 26.62 1.73 10.84
C ARG A 239 26.27 2.22 9.46
N TRP A 240 26.53 3.48 9.22
CA TRP A 240 26.54 3.99 7.88
C TRP A 240 27.31 3.00 7.01
N PRO A 241 26.78 2.59 5.83
CA PRO A 241 27.54 1.73 4.94
C PRO A 241 28.97 2.29 4.80
N ASP A 242 29.97 1.44 4.80
CA ASP A 242 31.37 1.88 4.82
C ASP A 242 31.68 2.85 3.67
N GLN A 243 31.02 2.68 2.50
CA GLN A 243 31.13 3.60 1.36
C GLN A 243 30.50 4.98 1.60
N LEU A 244 29.61 5.12 2.59
CA LEU A 244 28.95 6.39 2.96
C LEU A 244 29.49 6.98 4.28
N ALA A 245 30.49 6.36 4.92
CA ALA A 245 31.03 6.80 6.21
C ALA A 245 31.57 8.24 6.15
N TRP A 246 32.16 8.64 5.04
CA TRP A 246 32.64 10.00 4.80
C TRP A 246 31.51 11.03 4.77
N LEU A 247 30.35 10.68 4.18
CA LEU A 247 29.19 11.54 4.14
C LEU A 247 28.59 11.73 5.54
N ALA A 248 28.54 10.67 6.34
CA ALA A 248 28.13 10.74 7.74
C ALA A 248 29.03 11.69 8.56
N ALA A 249 30.33 11.70 8.28
CA ALA A 249 31.26 12.65 8.92
C ALA A 249 30.98 14.09 8.49
N ALA A 250 30.85 14.34 7.18
CA ALA A 250 30.54 15.66 6.63
C ALA A 250 29.21 16.24 7.16
N LEU A 251 28.20 15.40 7.32
CA LEU A 251 26.91 15.82 7.89
C LEU A 251 27.01 16.17 9.39
N ARG A 252 27.80 15.40 10.16
CA ARG A 252 28.05 15.74 11.57
C ARG A 252 28.79 17.08 11.71
N ASP A 253 29.77 17.33 10.84
CA ASP A 253 30.53 18.57 10.85
C ASP A 253 29.70 19.79 10.45
N ALA A 254 28.76 19.60 9.52
CA ALA A 254 27.81 20.63 9.09
C ALA A 254 26.74 20.97 10.17
N GLY A 255 26.49 20.05 11.07
CA GLY A 255 25.55 20.22 12.19
C GLY A 255 24.13 20.59 11.74
N PRO A 256 23.36 21.31 12.60
CA PRO A 256 21.97 21.70 12.30
C PRO A 256 21.81 22.60 11.08
N SER A 257 22.89 23.25 10.62
CA SER A 257 22.86 24.14 9.44
C SER A 257 22.70 23.38 8.13
N GLY A 258 22.89 22.06 8.16
CA GLY A 258 22.81 21.15 7.02
C GLY A 258 24.00 21.27 6.07
N LEU A 259 24.29 20.17 5.39
CA LEU A 259 25.36 20.04 4.39
C LEU A 259 24.86 20.52 3.02
N SER A 260 25.61 21.41 2.36
CA SER A 260 25.39 21.74 0.95
C SER A 260 26.32 20.95 0.05
N ILE A 261 25.79 20.39 -1.03
CA ILE A 261 26.58 19.63 -2.02
C ILE A 261 27.71 20.47 -2.60
N ASP A 262 27.45 21.76 -2.82
CA ASP A 262 28.41 22.70 -3.43
C ASP A 262 29.65 22.97 -2.55
N THR A 263 29.59 22.60 -1.28
CA THR A 263 30.71 22.75 -0.34
C THR A 263 31.66 21.53 -0.29
N LEU A 264 31.30 20.46 -1.02
CA LEU A 264 32.08 19.23 -1.05
C LEU A 264 33.08 19.19 -2.21
N PRO A 265 34.23 18.51 -2.03
CA PRO A 265 35.27 18.46 -3.06
C PRO A 265 34.82 17.83 -4.39
N ASP A 266 33.89 16.91 -4.36
CA ASP A 266 33.27 16.28 -5.56
C ASP A 266 31.74 16.34 -5.44
N PRO A 267 31.10 17.38 -5.98
CA PRO A 267 29.63 17.53 -5.94
C PRO A 267 28.87 16.38 -6.64
N GLY A 268 29.48 15.77 -7.67
CA GLY A 268 28.86 14.65 -8.40
C GLY A 268 28.80 13.38 -7.55
N ALA A 269 29.92 13.00 -6.93
CA ALA A 269 29.95 11.88 -6.00
C ALA A 269 29.08 12.13 -4.76
N ALA A 270 29.05 13.38 -4.28
CA ALA A 270 28.23 13.77 -3.15
C ALA A 270 26.74 13.65 -3.44
N ALA A 271 26.30 14.04 -4.63
CA ALA A 271 24.90 13.90 -5.04
C ALA A 271 24.46 12.43 -5.07
N LEU A 272 25.30 11.53 -5.62
CA LEU A 272 25.01 10.09 -5.64
C LEU A 272 24.97 9.51 -4.22
N ALA A 273 25.92 9.87 -3.37
CA ALA A 273 25.97 9.40 -1.98
C ALA A 273 24.77 9.91 -1.15
N LEU A 274 24.34 11.15 -1.36
CA LEU A 274 23.15 11.69 -0.72
C LEU A 274 21.88 11.00 -1.19
N CYS A 275 21.74 10.72 -2.50
CA CYS A 275 20.62 9.94 -3.01
C CYS A 275 20.59 8.53 -2.40
N GLU A 276 21.73 7.86 -2.27
CA GLU A 276 21.82 6.56 -1.63
C GLU A 276 21.46 6.65 -0.14
N ALA A 277 22.02 7.62 0.58
CA ALA A 277 21.74 7.84 1.99
C ALA A 277 20.27 8.22 2.26
N GLU A 278 19.64 8.99 1.37
CA GLU A 278 18.21 9.32 1.42
C GLU A 278 17.35 8.08 1.19
N LEU A 279 17.69 7.25 0.22
CA LEU A 279 17.01 5.98 -0.03
C LEU A 279 17.10 5.02 1.17
N LEU A 280 18.20 5.09 1.91
CA LEU A 280 18.41 4.34 3.16
C LEU A 280 17.77 5.02 4.38
N GLY A 281 17.18 6.21 4.22
CA GLY A 281 16.57 6.96 5.31
C GLY A 281 17.59 7.53 6.31
N LEU A 282 18.85 7.69 5.91
CA LEU A 282 19.94 8.19 6.76
C LEU A 282 20.05 9.72 6.71
N VAL A 283 19.47 10.36 5.70
CA VAL A 283 19.44 11.82 5.50
C VAL A 283 18.09 12.28 4.99
N CYS A 284 17.78 13.56 5.20
CA CYS A 284 16.69 14.25 4.53
C CYS A 284 17.12 15.67 4.13
N GLU A 285 16.49 16.21 3.11
CA GLU A 285 16.65 17.61 2.75
C GLU A 285 15.85 18.47 3.74
N ALA A 286 16.55 19.28 4.55
CA ALA A 286 15.94 20.13 5.55
C ALA A 286 15.55 21.51 4.99
N ALA A 287 16.27 21.99 3.96
CA ALA A 287 15.96 23.20 3.19
C ALA A 287 16.55 23.05 1.78
N ALA A 288 16.14 23.87 0.83
CA ALA A 288 16.59 23.76 -0.57
C ALA A 288 18.13 23.63 -0.68
N GLY A 289 18.57 22.47 -1.14
CA GLY A 289 19.98 22.12 -1.29
C GLY A 289 20.76 21.89 0.01
N ARG A 290 20.09 21.74 1.18
CA ARG A 290 20.71 21.47 2.47
C ARG A 290 20.22 20.17 3.08
N TRP A 291 21.15 19.29 3.40
CA TRP A 291 20.90 17.95 3.87
C TRP A 291 21.32 17.80 5.34
N VAL A 292 20.52 17.08 6.11
CA VAL A 292 20.79 16.73 7.50
C VAL A 292 20.68 15.23 7.71
N ALA A 293 21.39 14.69 8.69
CA ALA A 293 21.21 13.31 9.11
C ALA A 293 19.86 13.17 9.83
N THR A 294 19.18 12.04 9.59
CA THR A 294 17.90 11.70 10.21
C THR A 294 18.09 11.00 11.53
#